data_3ac8d24c97bd44dc12c9b8241021cef0
#
_entry.id   3ac8d24c97bd44dc12c9b8241021cef0
#
_cell.length_a   1.000
_cell.length_b   1.000
_cell.length_c   1.000
_cell.angle_alpha   90.00
_cell.angle_beta   90.00
_cell.angle_gamma   90.00
#
_symmetry.space_group_name_H-M   'P 1'
#
loop_
_entity.id
_entity.type
_entity.pdbx_description
1 polymer ?
#
loop_
_entity_poly.entity_id
_entity_poly.type
_entity_poly.pdbx_seq_one_letter_code
_entity_poly.pdbx_strand_id
1 'polypeptide(L)'
;MGCTLCAYPSIQFSIKVLGGSAMAYHIEEKKNIRIVGIRVPLVEDAEENMRNVPAFWEKSVLDGSISKLAELSNENPDGILGVSVYNNPKDIYYYIAVSSNTPVPEGMVEYIIPEGMWVVFENDGVFKEDVQSVFRRFLTEFIPFSGYEYAGLPDVEIYPVCKGQPSKGHSEVWIAIKKAKEI
;
A
#
# COMPACT_ATOMS: atom_id res chain seq x y z
N MET A 1 7.17 34.00 -11.89
CA MET A 1 7.62 33.09 -10.81
C MET A 1 7.13 33.66 -9.49
N GLY A 2 6.08 33.12 -8.94
CA GLY A 2 5.51 33.60 -7.68
C GLY A 2 5.64 32.52 -6.64
N CYS A 3 6.52 32.71 -5.67
CA CYS A 3 6.58 31.90 -4.48
C CYS A 3 5.65 32.57 -3.46
N THR A 4 4.49 32.00 -3.19
CA THR A 4 3.59 32.50 -2.14
C THR A 4 3.89 31.74 -0.86
N LEU A 5 4.60 32.38 0.05
CA LEU A 5 4.75 31.94 1.44
C LEU A 5 3.45 32.28 2.18
N CYS A 6 2.62 31.29 2.40
CA CYS A 6 1.50 31.44 3.34
C CYS A 6 1.97 31.00 4.74
N ALA A 7 2.15 32.00 5.62
CA ALA A 7 2.47 31.77 7.02
C ALA A 7 1.19 31.39 7.80
N TYR A 8 0.98 30.11 7.99
CA TYR A 8 0.08 29.53 8.99
C TYR A 8 0.90 28.72 9.99
N PRO A 9 0.37 28.37 11.19
CA PRO A 9 1.13 27.63 12.21
C PRO A 9 1.64 26.26 11.76
N SER A 10 1.28 25.82 10.56
CA SER A 10 1.94 24.75 9.78
C SER A 10 2.40 25.36 8.46
N ILE A 11 3.69 25.41 8.23
CA ILE A 11 4.24 25.87 6.94
C ILE A 11 3.93 24.81 5.89
N GLN A 12 2.95 25.08 5.02
CA GLN A 12 2.72 24.29 3.83
C GLN A 12 3.57 24.85 2.70
N PHE A 13 4.58 24.10 2.25
CA PHE A 13 5.30 24.39 1.02
C PHE A 13 4.59 23.70 -0.14
N SER A 14 4.01 24.47 -1.04
CA SER A 14 3.59 23.97 -2.34
C SER A 14 4.66 24.27 -3.36
N ILE A 15 5.49 23.30 -3.70
CA ILE A 15 6.43 23.42 -4.81
C ILE A 15 5.72 22.91 -6.06
N LYS A 16 5.30 23.82 -6.93
CA LYS A 16 4.80 23.46 -8.24
C LYS A 16 5.99 23.21 -9.16
N VAL A 17 6.40 21.94 -9.28
CA VAL A 17 7.38 21.53 -10.29
C VAL A 17 6.66 21.53 -11.63
N LEU A 18 7.15 22.34 -12.58
CA LEU A 18 6.64 22.32 -13.96
C LEU A 18 6.90 20.94 -14.56
N GLY A 19 5.84 20.16 -14.79
CA GLY A 19 5.89 18.83 -15.39
C GLY A 19 5.53 17.65 -14.49
N GLY A 20 5.33 17.85 -13.18
CA GLY A 20 4.82 16.81 -12.27
C GLY A 20 3.33 16.97 -11.98
N SER A 21 2.54 15.93 -12.10
CA SER A 21 1.19 15.93 -11.55
C SER A 21 1.28 16.02 -10.02
N ALA A 22 0.44 16.84 -9.39
CA ALA A 22 0.33 16.84 -7.94
C ALA A 22 -0.10 15.43 -7.49
N MET A 23 0.60 14.88 -6.50
CA MET A 23 0.21 13.59 -5.92
C MET A 23 -1.07 13.80 -5.11
N ALA A 24 -2.14 13.17 -5.54
CA ALA A 24 -3.37 13.15 -4.75
C ALA A 24 -3.17 12.21 -3.56
N TYR A 25 -3.33 12.71 -2.35
CA TYR A 25 -3.31 11.91 -1.14
C TYR A 25 -4.25 12.49 -0.08
N HIS A 26 -4.66 11.64 0.83
CA HIS A 26 -5.32 12.05 2.07
C HIS A 26 -4.78 11.25 3.26
N ILE A 27 -5.06 11.68 4.48
CA ILE A 27 -4.66 10.98 5.70
C ILE A 27 -5.92 10.45 6.36
N GLU A 28 -5.89 9.17 6.74
CA GLU A 28 -7.02 8.48 7.32
C GLU A 28 -6.58 7.58 8.48
N GLU A 29 -7.37 7.57 9.56
CA GLU A 29 -7.26 6.56 10.61
C GLU A 29 -8.08 5.33 10.23
N LYS A 30 -7.44 4.16 10.24
CA LYS A 30 -8.09 2.89 9.92
C LYS A 30 -8.10 1.99 11.14
N LYS A 31 -9.21 1.27 11.30
CA LYS A 31 -9.35 0.20 12.29
C LYS A 31 -8.62 -1.05 11.82
N ASN A 32 -8.50 -2.04 12.72
CA ASN A 32 -7.99 -3.35 12.35
C ASN A 32 -8.73 -3.92 11.15
N ILE A 33 -7.98 -4.40 10.17
CA ILE A 33 -8.52 -5.02 8.96
C ILE A 33 -8.05 -6.47 8.91
N ARG A 34 -8.99 -7.40 8.95
CA ARG A 34 -8.68 -8.82 8.75
C ARG A 34 -8.59 -9.12 7.27
N ILE A 35 -7.48 -9.72 6.88
CA ILE A 35 -7.25 -10.18 5.51
C ILE A 35 -7.06 -11.69 5.48
N VAL A 36 -7.50 -12.32 4.39
CA VAL A 36 -7.31 -13.73 4.08
C VAL A 36 -6.64 -13.84 2.72
N GLY A 37 -5.59 -14.63 2.61
CA GLY A 37 -4.87 -14.73 1.36
C GLY A 37 -3.73 -15.74 1.35
N ILE A 38 -2.86 -15.57 0.38
CA ILE A 38 -1.62 -16.33 0.20
C ILE A 38 -0.43 -15.43 0.47
N ARG A 39 0.73 -16.00 0.84
CA ARG A 39 1.92 -15.21 1.13
C ARG A 39 3.20 -15.86 0.67
N VAL A 40 4.23 -15.05 0.50
CA VAL A 40 5.61 -15.46 0.31
C VAL A 40 6.52 -14.73 1.29
N PRO A 41 7.61 -15.35 1.74
CA PRO A 41 8.61 -14.63 2.52
C PRO A 41 9.27 -13.55 1.65
N LEU A 42 9.55 -12.40 2.26
CA LEU A 42 10.46 -11.41 1.71
C LEU A 42 11.87 -11.67 2.26
N VAL A 43 12.86 -11.23 1.53
CA VAL A 43 14.27 -11.30 1.92
C VAL A 43 14.81 -9.91 2.23
N GLU A 44 16.00 -9.83 2.84
CA GLU A 44 16.65 -8.54 3.12
C GLU A 44 17.10 -7.81 1.84
N ASP A 45 17.34 -8.57 0.75
CA ASP A 45 17.72 -8.02 -0.55
C ASP A 45 16.51 -7.42 -1.28
N ALA A 46 16.46 -6.10 -1.34
CA ALA A 46 15.39 -5.37 -2.00
C ALA A 46 15.30 -5.68 -3.51
N GLU A 47 16.43 -5.90 -4.20
CA GLU A 47 16.43 -6.23 -5.62
C GLU A 47 15.85 -7.62 -5.87
N GLU A 48 16.08 -8.55 -4.97
CA GLU A 48 15.47 -9.88 -5.05
C GLU A 48 13.96 -9.80 -4.83
N ASN A 49 13.48 -9.01 -3.87
CA ASN A 49 12.06 -8.79 -3.66
C ASN A 49 11.40 -8.12 -4.87
N MET A 50 12.07 -7.18 -5.53
CA MET A 50 11.60 -6.55 -6.77
C MET A 50 11.39 -7.54 -7.92
N ARG A 51 12.05 -8.69 -7.89
CA ARG A 51 11.82 -9.80 -8.85
C ARG A 51 10.77 -10.79 -8.36
N ASN A 52 10.84 -11.15 -7.07
CA ASN A 52 10.03 -12.21 -6.48
C ASN A 52 8.55 -11.81 -6.33
N VAL A 53 8.26 -10.58 -5.92
CA VAL A 53 6.89 -10.10 -5.73
C VAL A 53 6.11 -10.07 -7.05
N PRO A 54 6.62 -9.51 -8.16
CA PRO A 54 5.94 -9.61 -9.45
C PRO A 54 5.75 -11.04 -9.96
N ALA A 55 6.74 -11.92 -9.77
CA ALA A 55 6.61 -13.32 -10.14
C ALA A 55 5.53 -14.05 -9.33
N PHE A 56 5.39 -13.70 -8.04
CA PHE A 56 4.32 -14.21 -7.20
C PHE A 56 2.94 -13.77 -7.69
N TRP A 57 2.77 -12.51 -8.06
CA TRP A 57 1.54 -12.01 -8.67
C TRP A 57 1.22 -12.74 -9.98
N GLU A 58 2.19 -12.86 -10.87
CA GLU A 58 2.01 -13.55 -12.16
C GLU A 58 1.57 -15.00 -11.96
N LYS A 59 2.26 -15.74 -11.09
CA LYS A 59 1.88 -17.11 -10.73
C LYS A 59 0.46 -17.17 -10.19
N SER A 60 0.09 -16.26 -9.29
CA SER A 60 -1.24 -16.26 -8.64
C SER A 60 -2.38 -15.93 -9.59
N VAL A 61 -2.09 -15.17 -10.66
CA VAL A 61 -3.04 -14.96 -11.76
C VAL A 61 -3.19 -16.24 -12.57
N LEU A 62 -2.07 -16.88 -12.93
CA LEU A 62 -2.07 -18.06 -13.80
C LEU A 62 -2.68 -19.31 -13.14
N ASP A 63 -2.47 -19.52 -11.85
CA ASP A 63 -2.99 -20.68 -11.12
C ASP A 63 -4.43 -20.48 -10.59
N GLY A 64 -5.03 -19.32 -10.85
CA GLY A 64 -6.40 -19.00 -10.46
C GLY A 64 -6.58 -18.58 -9.00
N SER A 65 -5.49 -18.40 -8.25
CA SER A 65 -5.53 -17.95 -6.84
C SER A 65 -6.21 -16.59 -6.70
N ILE A 66 -5.94 -15.66 -7.62
CA ILE A 66 -6.57 -14.32 -7.61
C ILE A 66 -8.09 -14.42 -7.75
N SER A 67 -8.60 -15.27 -8.65
CA SER A 67 -10.04 -15.45 -8.82
C SER A 67 -10.69 -16.02 -7.57
N LYS A 68 -10.05 -16.99 -6.91
CA LYS A 68 -10.53 -17.56 -5.65
C LYS A 68 -10.54 -16.51 -4.54
N LEU A 69 -9.50 -15.67 -4.44
CA LEU A 69 -9.45 -14.59 -3.47
C LEU A 69 -10.57 -13.58 -3.71
N ALA A 70 -10.82 -13.18 -4.96
CA ALA A 70 -11.90 -12.25 -5.30
C ALA A 70 -13.28 -12.75 -4.84
N GLU A 71 -13.52 -14.07 -4.87
CA GLU A 71 -14.77 -14.68 -4.38
C GLU A 71 -14.90 -14.62 -2.84
N LEU A 72 -13.80 -14.48 -2.12
CA LEU A 72 -13.78 -14.38 -0.65
C LEU A 72 -13.93 -12.94 -0.15
N SER A 73 -13.73 -11.94 -1.02
CA SER A 73 -13.84 -10.51 -0.66
C SER A 73 -15.26 -10.18 -0.24
N ASN A 74 -15.45 -9.78 1.02
CA ASN A 74 -16.77 -9.44 1.56
C ASN A 74 -16.74 -8.35 2.64
N GLU A 75 -15.59 -7.74 2.84
CA GLU A 75 -15.36 -6.63 3.77
C GLU A 75 -14.58 -5.51 3.08
N ASN A 76 -14.45 -4.36 3.73
CA ASN A 76 -13.65 -3.26 3.23
C ASN A 76 -12.19 -3.33 3.72
N PRO A 77 -11.24 -2.91 2.90
CA PRO A 77 -11.37 -2.37 1.54
C PRO A 77 -11.70 -3.46 0.52
N ASP A 78 -12.48 -3.09 -0.51
CA ASP A 78 -12.78 -3.96 -1.63
C ASP A 78 -11.59 -4.01 -2.61
N GLY A 79 -11.35 -5.16 -3.21
CA GLY A 79 -10.27 -5.39 -4.16
C GLY A 79 -9.27 -6.45 -3.70
N ILE A 80 -8.25 -6.67 -4.54
CA ILE A 80 -7.10 -7.52 -4.17
C ILE A 80 -6.06 -6.62 -3.51
N LEU A 81 -5.57 -7.05 -2.36
CA LEU A 81 -4.56 -6.34 -1.58
C LEU A 81 -3.19 -6.98 -1.77
N GLY A 82 -2.18 -6.16 -2.02
CA GLY A 82 -0.78 -6.48 -1.80
C GLY A 82 -0.35 -5.91 -0.45
N VAL A 83 0.13 -6.74 0.47
CA VAL A 83 0.46 -6.27 1.83
C VAL A 83 1.87 -6.69 2.20
N SER A 84 2.73 -5.70 2.41
CA SER A 84 4.09 -5.91 2.93
C SER A 84 4.08 -5.83 4.45
N VAL A 85 4.43 -6.92 5.10
CA VAL A 85 4.42 -7.05 6.56
C VAL A 85 5.84 -7.18 7.09
N TYR A 86 6.21 -6.30 8.02
CA TYR A 86 7.55 -6.20 8.59
C TYR A 86 7.48 -6.33 10.12
N ASN A 87 6.99 -7.48 10.63
CA ASN A 87 6.83 -7.68 12.08
C ASN A 87 8.19 -7.64 12.81
N ASN A 88 9.20 -8.28 12.21
CA ASN A 88 10.58 -8.27 12.67
C ASN A 88 11.48 -8.74 11.51
N PRO A 89 12.83 -8.58 11.59
CA PRO A 89 13.72 -8.94 10.48
C PRO A 89 13.66 -10.42 10.03
N LYS A 90 13.12 -11.32 10.86
CA LYS A 90 12.99 -12.74 10.54
C LYS A 90 11.58 -13.16 10.12
N ASP A 91 10.63 -12.24 10.16
CA ASP A 91 9.21 -12.48 9.92
C ASP A 91 8.65 -11.41 8.97
N ILE A 92 9.21 -11.39 7.77
CA ILE A 92 8.88 -10.45 6.71
C ILE A 92 8.17 -11.21 5.60
N TYR A 93 6.93 -10.80 5.29
CA TYR A 93 6.11 -11.46 4.27
C TYR A 93 5.42 -10.45 3.36
N TYR A 94 5.22 -10.88 2.11
CA TYR A 94 4.30 -10.23 1.19
C TYR A 94 3.06 -11.10 1.00
N TYR A 95 1.90 -10.50 1.22
CA TYR A 95 0.60 -11.15 1.05
C TYR A 95 -0.05 -10.67 -0.23
N ILE A 96 -0.72 -11.59 -0.92
CA ILE A 96 -1.80 -11.27 -1.85
C ILE A 96 -3.08 -11.77 -1.19
N ALA A 97 -3.98 -10.86 -0.87
CA ALA A 97 -5.11 -11.14 0.01
C ALA A 97 -6.34 -10.31 -0.34
N VAL A 98 -7.42 -10.57 0.36
CA VAL A 98 -8.65 -9.77 0.35
C VAL A 98 -9.11 -9.50 1.77
N SER A 99 -9.84 -8.42 1.97
CA SER A 99 -10.54 -8.18 3.22
C SER A 99 -11.73 -9.12 3.31
N SER A 100 -11.76 -9.96 4.36
CA SER A 100 -12.76 -11.02 4.48
C SER A 100 -13.01 -11.44 5.91
N ASN A 101 -14.26 -11.73 6.23
CA ASN A 101 -14.69 -12.35 7.50
C ASN A 101 -14.96 -13.86 7.36
N THR A 102 -14.77 -14.44 6.17
CA THR A 102 -14.98 -15.88 5.97
C THR A 102 -13.94 -16.71 6.73
N PRO A 103 -14.24 -17.99 7.05
CA PRO A 103 -13.23 -18.94 7.53
C PRO A 103 -12.06 -19.04 6.55
N VAL A 104 -10.84 -19.22 7.06
CA VAL A 104 -9.65 -19.35 6.26
C VAL A 104 -9.68 -20.64 5.44
N PRO A 105 -9.68 -20.60 4.10
CA PRO A 105 -9.64 -21.82 3.28
C PRO A 105 -8.31 -22.58 3.45
N GLU A 106 -8.32 -23.87 3.15
CA GLU A 106 -7.11 -24.68 3.12
C GLU A 106 -6.06 -24.10 2.16
N GLY A 107 -4.81 -24.02 2.62
CA GLY A 107 -3.70 -23.45 1.87
C GLY A 107 -3.62 -21.93 1.89
N MET A 108 -4.55 -21.24 2.54
CA MET A 108 -4.51 -19.81 2.79
C MET A 108 -4.14 -19.48 4.23
N VAL A 109 -3.85 -18.24 4.47
CA VAL A 109 -3.51 -17.70 5.80
C VAL A 109 -4.29 -16.42 6.06
N GLU A 110 -4.44 -16.07 7.33
CA GLU A 110 -4.99 -14.79 7.73
C GLU A 110 -3.91 -13.88 8.32
N TYR A 111 -4.17 -12.59 8.26
CA TYR A 111 -3.42 -11.57 8.96
C TYR A 111 -4.35 -10.43 9.39
N ILE A 112 -4.03 -9.79 10.49
CA ILE A 112 -4.74 -8.59 10.94
C ILE A 112 -3.81 -7.39 10.70
N ILE A 113 -4.15 -6.57 9.71
CA ILE A 113 -3.52 -5.26 9.56
C ILE A 113 -3.93 -4.44 10.79
N PRO A 114 -2.98 -4.00 11.64
CA PRO A 114 -3.32 -3.31 12.87
C PRO A 114 -3.95 -1.94 12.59
N GLU A 115 -4.70 -1.43 13.54
CA GLU A 115 -5.21 -0.06 13.48
C GLU A 115 -4.07 0.95 13.50
N GLY A 116 -4.27 2.10 12.86
CA GLY A 116 -3.28 3.15 12.78
C GLY A 116 -3.70 4.30 11.88
N MET A 117 -2.75 5.15 11.57
CA MET A 117 -2.91 6.27 10.67
C MET A 117 -2.14 5.99 9.39
N TRP A 118 -2.78 6.18 8.25
CA TRP A 118 -2.17 6.02 6.92
C TRP A 118 -2.28 7.28 6.09
N VAL A 119 -1.24 7.58 5.35
CA VAL A 119 -1.37 8.39 4.16
C VAL A 119 -1.76 7.47 3.01
N VAL A 120 -2.86 7.81 2.36
CA VAL A 120 -3.44 7.08 1.22
C VAL A 120 -3.13 7.87 -0.03
N PHE A 121 -2.39 7.27 -0.95
CA PHE A 121 -2.09 7.82 -2.25
C PHE A 121 -2.98 7.17 -3.30
N GLU A 122 -3.69 8.00 -4.05
CA GLU A 122 -4.44 7.55 -5.22
C GLU A 122 -3.48 7.41 -6.40
N ASN A 123 -3.53 6.27 -7.07
CA ASN A 123 -2.65 5.93 -8.16
C ASN A 123 -3.44 5.47 -9.38
N ASP A 124 -3.42 6.29 -10.42
CA ASP A 124 -4.18 6.06 -11.67
C ASP A 124 -3.34 5.41 -12.77
N GLY A 125 -2.14 4.93 -12.45
CA GLY A 125 -1.17 4.53 -13.44
C GLY A 125 -1.06 3.04 -13.76
N VAL A 126 0.06 2.63 -14.34
CA VAL A 126 0.37 1.25 -14.73
C VAL A 126 0.98 0.51 -13.56
N PHE A 127 0.35 -0.57 -13.18
CA PHE A 127 0.44 -1.41 -12.00
C PHE A 127 1.82 -1.57 -11.31
N LYS A 128 2.94 -1.68 -12.01
CA LYS A 128 4.23 -2.00 -11.37
C LYS A 128 5.15 -0.81 -11.16
N GLU A 129 5.08 0.17 -12.05
CA GLU A 129 6.01 1.31 -12.03
C GLU A 129 5.54 2.37 -11.04
N ASP A 130 4.23 2.47 -10.85
CA ASP A 130 3.61 3.55 -10.09
C ASP A 130 3.72 3.37 -8.58
N VAL A 131 3.62 2.12 -8.06
CA VAL A 131 3.79 1.84 -6.62
C VAL A 131 5.18 2.26 -6.14
N GLN A 132 6.23 1.89 -6.87
CA GLN A 132 7.61 2.29 -6.53
C GLN A 132 7.79 3.81 -6.63
N SER A 133 7.12 4.44 -7.59
CA SER A 133 7.10 5.89 -7.72
C SER A 133 6.41 6.55 -6.52
N VAL A 134 5.30 5.99 -6.05
CA VAL A 134 4.59 6.44 -4.85
C VAL A 134 5.49 6.36 -3.62
N PHE A 135 6.15 5.23 -3.38
CA PHE A 135 7.09 5.08 -2.25
C PHE A 135 8.26 6.08 -2.32
N ARG A 136 8.84 6.26 -3.48
CA ARG A 136 9.91 7.24 -3.65
C ARG A 136 9.40 8.65 -3.32
N ARG A 137 8.24 9.03 -3.83
CA ARG A 137 7.64 10.34 -3.57
C ARG A 137 7.23 10.52 -2.12
N PHE A 138 6.73 9.46 -1.47
CA PHE A 138 6.49 9.46 -0.04
C PHE A 138 7.75 9.85 0.74
N LEU A 139 8.89 9.23 0.44
CA LEU A 139 10.15 9.48 1.14
C LEU A 139 10.76 10.84 0.82
N THR A 140 10.60 11.34 -0.41
CA THR A 140 11.27 12.55 -0.87
C THR A 140 10.41 13.80 -0.87
N GLU A 141 9.09 13.66 -1.01
CA GLU A 141 8.16 14.78 -1.14
C GLU A 141 7.20 14.90 0.05
N PHE A 142 6.76 13.78 0.65
CA PHE A 142 5.81 13.81 1.75
C PHE A 142 6.51 13.90 3.12
N ILE A 143 7.31 12.90 3.49
CA ILE A 143 7.94 12.81 4.82
C ILE A 143 8.70 14.07 5.23
N PRO A 144 9.57 14.67 4.38
CA PRO A 144 10.39 15.80 4.80
C PRO A 144 9.58 17.06 5.18
N PHE A 145 8.33 17.15 4.73
CA PHE A 145 7.53 18.38 4.86
C PHE A 145 6.19 18.18 5.57
N SER A 146 5.85 16.96 5.95
CA SER A 146 4.52 16.63 6.47
C SER A 146 4.38 16.78 8.00
N GLY A 147 5.47 16.74 8.74
CA GLY A 147 5.44 16.62 10.21
C GLY A 147 5.09 15.22 10.70
N TYR A 148 5.15 14.23 9.80
CA TYR A 148 4.97 12.82 10.11
C TYR A 148 6.26 12.04 9.90
N GLU A 149 6.31 10.84 10.48
CA GLU A 149 7.34 9.84 10.26
C GLU A 149 6.70 8.50 9.91
N TYR A 150 7.46 7.63 9.26
CA TYR A 150 7.00 6.27 8.95
C TYR A 150 6.70 5.50 10.24
N ALA A 151 5.54 4.86 10.30
CA ALA A 151 5.09 4.18 11.51
C ALA A 151 5.62 2.74 11.64
N GLY A 152 6.09 2.13 10.54
CA GLY A 152 6.56 0.75 10.52
C GLY A 152 5.45 -0.29 10.63
N LEU A 153 4.20 0.07 10.34
CA LEU A 153 3.10 -0.86 10.16
C LEU A 153 3.12 -1.38 8.70
N PRO A 154 2.30 -2.40 8.37
CA PRO A 154 2.24 -2.91 7.00
C PRO A 154 1.94 -1.83 5.96
N ASP A 155 2.62 -1.88 4.83
CA ASP A 155 2.26 -1.11 3.65
C ASP A 155 1.24 -1.89 2.84
N VAL A 156 0.21 -1.20 2.34
CA VAL A 156 -0.92 -1.82 1.67
C VAL A 156 -1.11 -1.22 0.28
N GLU A 157 -1.22 -2.08 -0.70
CA GLU A 157 -1.58 -1.75 -2.07
C GLU A 157 -2.97 -2.31 -2.35
N ILE A 158 -3.86 -1.52 -2.94
CA ILE A 158 -5.22 -1.97 -3.27
C ILE A 158 -5.43 -1.88 -4.76
N TYR A 159 -5.83 -2.99 -5.32
CA TYR A 159 -6.08 -3.14 -6.74
C TYR A 159 -7.55 -3.50 -6.98
N PRO A 160 -8.30 -2.62 -7.66
CA PRO A 160 -9.67 -2.93 -7.99
C PRO A 160 -9.76 -4.18 -8.86
N VAL A 161 -10.81 -4.95 -8.67
CA VAL A 161 -11.05 -6.18 -9.42
C VAL A 161 -12.05 -5.93 -10.53
N CYS A 162 -11.70 -6.33 -11.74
CA CYS A 162 -12.62 -6.38 -12.86
C CYS A 162 -12.68 -7.81 -13.41
N LYS A 163 -13.86 -8.44 -13.35
CA LYS A 163 -14.08 -9.83 -13.79
C LYS A 163 -13.13 -10.86 -13.14
N GLY A 164 -12.86 -10.69 -11.82
CA GLY A 164 -12.00 -11.59 -11.07
C GLY A 164 -10.50 -11.43 -11.35
N GLN A 165 -10.09 -10.35 -11.99
CA GLN A 165 -8.69 -10.01 -12.25
C GLN A 165 -8.37 -8.59 -11.76
N PRO A 166 -7.18 -8.33 -11.23
CA PRO A 166 -6.75 -6.98 -10.93
C PRO A 166 -6.84 -6.11 -12.19
N SER A 167 -7.52 -4.98 -12.09
CA SER A 167 -7.70 -4.09 -13.24
C SER A 167 -6.60 -3.02 -13.27
N LYS A 168 -6.34 -2.47 -14.46
CA LYS A 168 -5.53 -1.27 -14.65
C LYS A 168 -6.38 -0.02 -14.35
N GLY A 169 -7.03 0.00 -13.22
CA GLY A 169 -7.84 1.13 -12.82
C GLY A 169 -7.17 1.93 -11.72
N HIS A 170 -7.95 2.77 -11.12
CA HIS A 170 -7.60 3.49 -9.91
C HIS A 170 -7.14 2.50 -8.82
N SER A 171 -5.92 2.64 -8.35
CA SER A 171 -5.37 1.87 -7.25
C SER A 171 -4.98 2.79 -6.11
N GLU A 172 -4.85 2.23 -4.92
CA GLU A 172 -4.41 2.98 -3.75
C GLU A 172 -3.14 2.37 -3.19
N VAL A 173 -2.28 3.23 -2.63
CA VAL A 173 -1.12 2.81 -1.84
C VAL A 173 -1.23 3.47 -0.47
N TRP A 174 -1.32 2.66 0.57
CA TRP A 174 -1.39 3.11 1.95
C TRP A 174 -0.05 2.92 2.63
N ILE A 175 0.52 3.99 3.13
CA ILE A 175 1.79 3.96 3.88
C ILE A 175 1.51 4.44 5.29
N ALA A 176 1.85 3.63 6.27
CA ALA A 176 1.57 3.93 7.67
C ALA A 176 2.45 5.06 8.19
N ILE A 177 1.82 6.03 8.87
CA ILE A 177 2.47 7.21 9.42
C ILE A 177 2.10 7.42 10.88
N LYS A 178 2.94 8.13 11.59
CA LYS A 178 2.68 8.64 12.93
C LYS A 178 3.22 10.06 13.03
N LYS A 179 2.71 10.86 13.96
CA LYS A 179 3.24 12.22 14.19
C LYS A 179 4.72 12.13 14.58
N ALA A 180 5.54 12.95 13.94
CA ALA A 180 6.91 13.12 14.36
C ALA A 180 6.96 13.66 15.80
N LYS A 181 7.93 13.20 16.60
CA LYS A 181 8.13 13.74 17.94
C LYS A 181 8.59 15.19 17.81
N GLU A 182 7.91 16.09 18.50
CA GLU A 182 8.44 17.44 18.71
C GLU A 182 9.78 17.34 19.44
N ILE A 183 10.81 17.93 18.86
CA ILE A 183 12.17 18.00 19.44
C ILE A 183 12.22 19.21 20.38
#